data_662df8fded044615a2b7bd4e9b716020
#
_entry.id   662df8fded044615a2b7bd4e9b716020
#
_cell.length_a   1.000
_cell.length_b   1.000
_cell.length_c   1.000
_cell.angle_alpha   90.00
_cell.angle_beta   90.00
_cell.angle_gamma   90.00
#
_symmetry.space_group_name_H-M   'P 1'
#
loop_
_entity.id
_entity.type
_entity.pdbx_description
1 polymer ?
#
loop_
_entity_poly.entity_id
_entity_poly.type
_entity_poly.pdbx_seq_one_letter_code
_entity_poly.pdbx_strand_id
1 'polypeptide(L)'
;MIKRISLKWVAVIAALLSFFPSLWAGSSDSLLVKLNQTIEQRPSYMQRKEEALETLRQSLSKLSAGNVEGRMNLYEALWQENRSYNTDSSLFYATALSQLAQQSGNEEQKQNALLHRATALMTIGMFKEADEIIKPLREGGVLLGQRSQFFHLGRSLFGLMADYAVTAQEKAAYASLTDDFRDSLLTIYEAGSNMYRMIYADKLNAHGKYAEALRELLPFTPTGDGRFDAGYHYTIAEAYYHMGRIEEARHYYTLAAISDMQSDTREYIALRKLAVILFQSGDIDRAYHYLTLCMADAKACNARLRILEILDTFPVVNEAYLEKKQQQQRVITGVLIAISLLVVSLIFAIFSVLKQKKALQQAQTDLAYANSQLNEVNRTLVEYNEEMKRQNQLITETSYLKEAYITQYMDQCSTYLEKMESFRKRLRQLLSAGKTKEIQQALTSYNQEVETELAEFYDSFDTTFINLFPTFVEDFNALLREDGQVQLKPGQKLNTELRVFALIRLGITDSTKIAHFLRYSVTTIYNYRTRMRNRARGDRDELEKQVMEIGKKALKGANPPQ
;
A
#
# COMPACT_ATOMS: atom_id res chain seq x y z
N MET A 1 -45.82 -0.71 22.43
CA MET A 1 -45.29 -0.65 21.04
C MET A 1 -43.75 -0.59 20.97
N ILE A 2 -43.08 -0.06 21.97
CA ILE A 2 -41.60 0.14 22.01
C ILE A 2 -40.80 -1.18 22.14
N LYS A 3 -41.33 -2.23 22.81
CA LYS A 3 -40.66 -3.54 22.95
C LYS A 3 -40.59 -4.40 21.68
N ARG A 4 -41.39 -4.14 20.64
CA ARG A 4 -41.34 -4.88 19.36
C ARG A 4 -40.35 -4.30 18.35
N ILE A 5 -39.89 -3.06 18.54
CA ILE A 5 -38.91 -2.41 17.66
C ILE A 5 -37.49 -2.86 18.02
N SER A 6 -37.21 -3.08 19.33
CA SER A 6 -35.87 -3.51 19.78
C SER A 6 -35.48 -4.92 19.30
N LEU A 7 -36.46 -5.85 19.23
CA LEU A 7 -36.20 -7.25 18.83
C LEU A 7 -35.88 -7.37 17.31
N LYS A 8 -36.50 -6.52 16.47
CA LYS A 8 -36.18 -6.50 15.01
C LYS A 8 -34.82 -5.94 14.71
N TRP A 9 -34.36 -4.95 15.45
CA TRP A 9 -33.02 -4.40 15.30
C TRP A 9 -31.91 -5.34 15.83
N VAL A 10 -32.21 -6.07 16.92
CA VAL A 10 -31.30 -7.13 17.41
C VAL A 10 -31.18 -8.27 16.40
N ALA A 11 -32.29 -8.66 15.75
CA ALA A 11 -32.28 -9.69 14.71
C ALA A 11 -31.52 -9.23 13.44
N VAL A 12 -31.60 -7.95 13.05
CA VAL A 12 -30.84 -7.38 11.93
C VAL A 12 -29.34 -7.29 12.26
N ILE A 13 -28.99 -6.92 13.49
CA ILE A 13 -27.58 -6.89 13.95
C ILE A 13 -27.02 -8.32 14.07
N ALA A 14 -27.80 -9.28 14.55
CA ALA A 14 -27.39 -10.69 14.59
C ALA A 14 -27.24 -11.30 13.19
N ALA A 15 -28.11 -10.93 12.23
CA ALA A 15 -27.99 -11.33 10.83
C ALA A 15 -26.78 -10.67 10.13
N LEU A 16 -26.40 -9.44 10.49
CA LEU A 16 -25.18 -8.79 10.00
C LEU A 16 -23.91 -9.37 10.62
N LEU A 17 -23.97 -9.88 11.85
CA LEU A 17 -22.84 -10.55 12.51
C LEU A 17 -22.64 -12.00 12.02
N SER A 18 -23.69 -12.67 11.51
CA SER A 18 -23.57 -14.01 10.92
C SER A 18 -23.03 -14.01 9.48
N PHE A 19 -22.87 -12.84 8.85
CA PHE A 19 -22.22 -12.65 7.55
C PHE A 19 -20.72 -12.36 7.66
N PHE A 20 -20.08 -12.59 8.81
CA PHE A 20 -18.62 -12.68 8.87
C PHE A 20 -18.22 -14.04 8.28
N PRO A 21 -17.72 -14.12 7.05
CA PRO A 21 -17.01 -15.31 6.62
C PRO A 21 -15.81 -15.43 7.55
N SER A 22 -15.75 -16.58 8.21
CA SER A 22 -14.66 -17.02 9.07
C SER A 22 -13.30 -16.55 8.52
N LEU A 23 -12.46 -16.04 9.43
CA LEU A 23 -11.04 -15.76 9.27
C LEU A 23 -10.27 -17.00 8.73
N TRP A 24 -10.43 -17.28 7.46
CA TRP A 24 -9.45 -17.95 6.63
C TRP A 24 -8.80 -16.87 5.72
N ALA A 25 -8.28 -15.81 6.32
CA ALA A 25 -7.20 -15.07 5.74
C ALA A 25 -5.99 -16.01 5.83
N GLY A 26 -5.89 -16.91 4.86
CA GLY A 26 -4.89 -17.94 4.80
C GLY A 26 -3.49 -17.34 4.72
N SER A 27 -2.50 -18.17 4.91
CA SER A 27 -1.06 -17.88 4.84
C SER A 27 -0.62 -16.98 3.68
N SER A 28 -1.38 -16.92 2.57
CA SER A 28 -1.09 -16.07 1.40
C SER A 28 -1.28 -14.57 1.63
N ASP A 29 -2.21 -14.14 2.48
CA ASP A 29 -2.36 -12.71 2.80
C ASP A 29 -1.23 -12.22 3.72
N SER A 30 -0.74 -13.07 4.62
CA SER A 30 0.42 -12.76 5.46
C SER A 30 1.71 -12.65 4.64
N LEU A 31 1.87 -13.46 3.58
CA LEU A 31 3.00 -13.36 2.66
C LEU A 31 2.96 -12.10 1.80
N LEU A 32 1.80 -11.67 1.31
CA LEU A 32 1.68 -10.40 0.60
C LEU A 32 1.98 -9.20 1.51
N VAL A 33 1.64 -9.28 2.80
CA VAL A 33 2.06 -8.27 3.78
C VAL A 33 3.59 -8.26 3.93
N LYS A 34 4.22 -9.45 4.03
CA LYS A 34 5.68 -9.57 4.07
C LYS A 34 6.34 -9.04 2.80
N LEU A 35 5.77 -9.33 1.63
CA LEU A 35 6.25 -8.76 0.36
C LEU A 35 6.18 -7.23 0.37
N ASN A 36 5.07 -6.63 0.81
CA ASN A 36 4.95 -5.19 0.91
C ASN A 36 5.99 -4.59 1.87
N GLN A 37 6.25 -5.23 3.01
CA GLN A 37 7.33 -4.82 3.92
C GLN A 37 8.71 -4.92 3.26
N THR A 38 8.95 -5.96 2.45
CA THR A 38 10.19 -6.10 1.69
C THR A 38 10.33 -5.00 0.63
N ILE A 39 9.23 -4.64 -0.03
CA ILE A 39 9.18 -3.50 -0.97
C ILE A 39 9.51 -2.19 -0.26
N GLU A 40 8.97 -1.96 0.93
CA GLU A 40 9.28 -0.77 1.74
C GLU A 40 10.75 -0.70 2.17
N GLN A 41 11.39 -1.86 2.42
CA GLN A 41 12.81 -1.97 2.77
C GLN A 41 13.75 -1.89 1.57
N ARG A 42 13.24 -1.97 0.34
CA ARG A 42 14.00 -1.96 -0.91
C ARG A 42 15.02 -0.81 -1.02
N PRO A 43 14.73 0.45 -0.60
CA PRO A 43 15.74 1.51 -0.67
C PRO A 43 17.02 1.17 0.11
N SER A 44 16.93 0.46 1.22
CA SER A 44 18.09 0.06 2.01
C SER A 44 18.93 -1.03 1.32
N TYR A 45 18.27 -1.94 0.60
CA TYR A 45 18.98 -2.94 -0.23
C TYR A 45 19.72 -2.25 -1.38
N MET A 46 19.06 -1.33 -2.07
CA MET A 46 19.65 -0.57 -3.17
C MET A 46 20.84 0.28 -2.71
N GLN A 47 20.74 0.92 -1.57
CA GLN A 47 21.84 1.71 -1.01
C GLN A 47 23.08 0.85 -0.74
N ARG A 48 22.93 -0.29 -0.10
CA ARG A 48 24.03 -1.23 0.14
C ARG A 48 24.69 -1.68 -1.17
N LYS A 49 23.87 -1.93 -2.20
CA LYS A 49 24.37 -2.31 -3.52
C LYS A 49 25.19 -1.21 -4.19
N GLU A 50 24.72 0.02 -4.15
CA GLU A 50 25.47 1.17 -4.71
C GLU A 50 26.78 1.42 -3.95
N GLU A 51 26.77 1.29 -2.62
CA GLU A 51 28.00 1.39 -1.81
C GLU A 51 29.02 0.30 -2.19
N ALA A 52 28.59 -0.93 -2.41
CA ALA A 52 29.46 -2.02 -2.87
C ALA A 52 30.01 -1.75 -4.27
N LEU A 53 29.16 -1.32 -5.22
CA LEU A 53 29.55 -0.95 -6.57
C LEU A 53 30.55 0.21 -6.58
N GLU A 54 30.32 1.23 -5.77
CA GLU A 54 31.20 2.38 -5.67
C GLU A 54 32.57 1.98 -5.11
N THR A 55 32.62 1.10 -4.12
CA THR A 55 33.87 0.54 -3.57
C THR A 55 34.66 -0.18 -4.65
N LEU A 56 34.03 -0.98 -5.50
CA LEU A 56 34.66 -1.67 -6.62
C LEU A 56 35.18 -0.69 -7.69
N ARG A 57 34.39 0.34 -8.04
CA ARG A 57 34.77 1.41 -8.99
C ARG A 57 35.99 2.18 -8.48
N GLN A 58 36.02 2.55 -7.21
CA GLN A 58 37.17 3.21 -6.58
C GLN A 58 38.42 2.32 -6.58
N SER A 59 38.23 1.02 -6.31
CA SER A 59 39.33 0.06 -6.39
C SER A 59 39.87 -0.04 -7.81
N LEU A 60 39.00 -0.06 -8.83
CA LEU A 60 39.38 -0.08 -10.23
C LEU A 60 40.13 1.20 -10.64
N SER A 61 39.72 2.36 -10.16
CA SER A 61 40.34 3.65 -10.47
C SER A 61 41.78 3.78 -9.91
N LYS A 62 42.08 3.06 -8.83
CA LYS A 62 43.40 3.05 -8.19
C LYS A 62 44.40 2.10 -8.86
N LEU A 63 43.91 1.16 -9.69
CA LEU A 63 44.78 0.23 -10.40
C LEU A 63 45.42 0.87 -11.61
N SER A 64 46.76 0.67 -11.77
CA SER A 64 47.48 1.06 -12.98
C SER A 64 46.98 0.30 -14.21
N ALA A 65 47.11 0.90 -15.39
CA ALA A 65 46.70 0.27 -16.65
C ALA A 65 47.47 -1.05 -16.92
N GLY A 66 48.70 -1.16 -16.41
CA GLY A 66 49.56 -2.35 -16.56
C GLY A 66 49.15 -3.53 -15.65
N ASN A 67 48.35 -3.32 -14.63
CA ASN A 67 47.84 -4.42 -13.79
C ASN A 67 46.61 -5.09 -14.43
N VAL A 68 46.87 -5.85 -15.51
CA VAL A 68 45.81 -6.48 -16.32
C VAL A 68 45.01 -7.46 -15.49
N GLU A 69 45.64 -8.31 -14.71
CA GLU A 69 44.94 -9.31 -13.88
C GLU A 69 44.07 -8.67 -12.80
N GLY A 70 44.57 -7.70 -12.06
CA GLY A 70 43.79 -6.96 -11.06
C GLY A 70 42.57 -6.24 -11.67
N ARG A 71 42.76 -5.66 -12.86
CA ARG A 71 41.65 -5.01 -13.60
C ARG A 71 40.62 -6.02 -14.08
N MET A 72 41.05 -7.19 -14.57
CA MET A 72 40.14 -8.26 -14.98
C MET A 72 39.29 -8.74 -13.80
N ASN A 73 39.93 -8.99 -12.65
CA ASN A 73 39.21 -9.42 -11.44
C ASN A 73 38.16 -8.36 -10.98
N LEU A 74 38.51 -7.08 -11.07
CA LEU A 74 37.55 -6.01 -10.71
C LEU A 74 36.45 -5.84 -11.77
N TYR A 75 36.76 -5.99 -13.06
CA TYR A 75 35.70 -5.98 -14.09
C TYR A 75 34.75 -7.18 -13.94
N GLU A 76 35.29 -8.34 -13.60
CA GLU A 76 34.49 -9.54 -13.28
C GLU A 76 33.57 -9.25 -12.10
N ALA A 77 34.10 -8.74 -10.98
CA ALA A 77 33.29 -8.40 -9.80
C ALA A 77 32.24 -7.34 -10.14
N LEU A 78 32.58 -6.28 -10.87
CA LEU A 78 31.66 -5.25 -11.32
C LEU A 78 30.59 -5.81 -12.25
N TRP A 79 30.95 -6.74 -13.14
CA TRP A 79 29.96 -7.43 -13.98
C TRP A 79 28.99 -8.27 -13.14
N GLN A 80 29.52 -9.08 -12.20
CA GLN A 80 28.71 -9.93 -11.30
C GLN A 80 27.69 -9.10 -10.51
N GLU A 81 28.14 -7.93 -10.01
CA GLU A 81 27.28 -7.04 -9.25
C GLU A 81 26.22 -6.32 -10.12
N ASN A 82 26.53 -6.05 -11.41
CA ASN A 82 25.64 -5.32 -12.30
C ASN A 82 24.69 -6.22 -13.12
N ARG A 83 24.95 -7.52 -13.26
CA ARG A 83 24.28 -8.39 -14.25
C ARG A 83 22.73 -8.44 -14.12
N SER A 84 22.20 -8.23 -12.92
CA SER A 84 20.76 -8.17 -12.63
C SER A 84 20.35 -6.83 -11.99
N TYR A 85 21.27 -5.83 -12.04
CA TYR A 85 21.08 -4.54 -11.40
C TYR A 85 21.12 -3.36 -12.38
N ASN A 86 22.06 -3.39 -13.35
CA ASN A 86 22.16 -2.38 -14.41
C ASN A 86 22.72 -3.01 -15.70
N THR A 87 21.87 -3.16 -16.71
CA THR A 87 22.20 -3.91 -17.91
C THR A 87 23.27 -3.21 -18.77
N ASP A 88 23.26 -1.87 -18.86
CA ASP A 88 24.29 -1.14 -19.61
C ASP A 88 25.66 -1.26 -18.96
N SER A 89 25.72 -1.12 -17.63
CA SER A 89 26.94 -1.34 -16.87
C SER A 89 27.44 -2.79 -17.00
N SER A 90 26.52 -3.76 -16.94
CA SER A 90 26.82 -5.17 -17.16
C SER A 90 27.50 -5.39 -18.53
N LEU A 91 26.92 -4.87 -19.61
CA LEU A 91 27.47 -4.97 -20.95
C LEU A 91 28.83 -4.24 -21.07
N PHE A 92 28.94 -3.06 -20.46
CA PHE A 92 30.20 -2.30 -20.45
C PHE A 92 31.32 -3.11 -19.79
N TYR A 93 31.13 -3.62 -18.58
CA TYR A 93 32.15 -4.37 -17.87
C TYR A 93 32.45 -5.72 -18.54
N ALA A 94 31.44 -6.43 -19.05
CA ALA A 94 31.66 -7.66 -19.82
C ALA A 94 32.49 -7.40 -21.10
N THR A 95 32.24 -6.27 -21.78
CA THR A 95 32.97 -5.89 -22.97
C THR A 95 34.43 -5.52 -22.64
N ALA A 96 34.63 -4.73 -21.58
CA ALA A 96 35.96 -4.38 -21.10
C ALA A 96 36.78 -5.62 -20.67
N LEU A 97 36.13 -6.54 -19.96
CA LEU A 97 36.71 -7.83 -19.58
C LEU A 97 37.09 -8.65 -20.81
N SER A 98 36.22 -8.72 -21.83
CA SER A 98 36.51 -9.44 -23.08
C SER A 98 37.72 -8.87 -23.84
N GLN A 99 37.86 -7.54 -23.86
CA GLN A 99 39.03 -6.88 -24.48
C GLN A 99 40.35 -7.21 -23.76
N LEU A 100 40.32 -7.20 -22.41
CA LEU A 100 41.52 -7.55 -21.63
C LEU A 100 41.82 -9.05 -21.72
N ALA A 101 40.85 -9.90 -21.72
CA ALA A 101 41.02 -11.34 -21.86
C ALA A 101 41.65 -11.72 -23.21
N GLN A 102 41.31 -11.02 -24.28
CA GLN A 102 41.99 -11.23 -25.57
C GLN A 102 43.50 -10.93 -25.51
N GLN A 103 43.90 -9.93 -24.70
CA GLN A 103 45.30 -9.56 -24.53
C GLN A 103 46.07 -10.53 -23.62
N SER A 104 45.41 -11.19 -22.69
CA SER A 104 46.03 -12.10 -21.73
C SER A 104 46.58 -13.38 -22.35
N GLY A 105 46.12 -13.78 -23.52
CA GLY A 105 46.46 -15.06 -24.15
C GLY A 105 45.91 -16.29 -23.46
N ASN A 106 45.21 -16.13 -22.33
CA ASN A 106 44.60 -17.21 -21.58
C ASN A 106 43.22 -17.59 -22.13
N GLU A 107 43.08 -18.80 -22.64
CA GLU A 107 41.84 -19.27 -23.30
C GLU A 107 40.65 -19.39 -22.33
N GLU A 108 40.94 -19.76 -21.09
CA GLU A 108 39.89 -19.84 -20.04
C GLU A 108 39.30 -18.45 -19.73
N GLN A 109 40.16 -17.46 -19.57
CA GLN A 109 39.73 -16.07 -19.37
C GLN A 109 38.95 -15.52 -20.55
N LYS A 110 39.37 -15.88 -21.79
CA LYS A 110 38.66 -15.48 -23.01
C LYS A 110 37.27 -16.08 -23.07
N GLN A 111 37.13 -17.37 -22.85
CA GLN A 111 35.82 -18.03 -22.84
C GLN A 111 34.91 -17.48 -21.75
N ASN A 112 35.44 -17.30 -20.54
CA ASN A 112 34.70 -16.69 -19.44
C ASN A 112 34.16 -15.29 -19.82
N ALA A 113 35.03 -14.43 -20.34
CA ALA A 113 34.63 -13.08 -20.73
C ALA A 113 33.63 -13.05 -21.88
N LEU A 114 33.75 -13.98 -22.85
CA LEU A 114 32.76 -14.13 -23.92
C LEU A 114 31.41 -14.56 -23.39
N LEU A 115 31.35 -15.50 -22.44
CA LEU A 115 30.13 -15.94 -21.80
C LEU A 115 29.44 -14.81 -21.00
N HIS A 116 30.23 -14.01 -20.30
CA HIS A 116 29.69 -12.82 -19.61
C HIS A 116 29.10 -11.81 -20.59
N ARG A 117 29.81 -11.54 -21.71
CA ARG A 117 29.32 -10.63 -22.74
C ARG A 117 28.03 -11.16 -23.41
N ALA A 118 28.00 -12.45 -23.73
CA ALA A 118 26.79 -13.06 -24.29
C ALA A 118 25.61 -13.04 -23.28
N THR A 119 25.88 -13.25 -21.99
CA THR A 119 24.87 -13.11 -20.93
C THR A 119 24.32 -11.68 -20.86
N ALA A 120 25.18 -10.68 -20.92
CA ALA A 120 24.75 -9.27 -20.90
C ALA A 120 23.89 -8.93 -22.13
N LEU A 121 24.30 -9.37 -23.32
CA LEU A 121 23.54 -9.18 -24.55
C LEU A 121 22.17 -9.88 -24.50
N MET A 122 22.13 -11.11 -24.02
CA MET A 122 20.86 -11.85 -23.81
C MET A 122 19.91 -11.07 -22.88
N THR A 123 20.41 -10.55 -21.77
CA THR A 123 19.59 -9.78 -20.80
C THR A 123 19.00 -8.50 -21.42
N ILE A 124 19.70 -7.87 -22.35
CA ILE A 124 19.22 -6.69 -23.09
C ILE A 124 18.20 -7.07 -24.17
N GLY A 125 18.15 -8.34 -24.58
CA GLY A 125 17.31 -8.83 -25.68
C GLY A 125 18.01 -8.89 -27.04
N MET A 126 19.33 -8.73 -27.07
CA MET A 126 20.17 -8.87 -28.27
C MET A 126 20.54 -10.35 -28.47
N PHE A 127 19.53 -11.16 -28.76
CA PHE A 127 19.66 -12.63 -28.77
C PHE A 127 20.54 -13.12 -29.91
N LYS A 128 20.44 -12.50 -31.08
CA LYS A 128 21.26 -12.88 -32.24
C LYS A 128 22.74 -12.64 -31.97
N GLU A 129 23.06 -11.49 -31.42
CA GLU A 129 24.45 -11.14 -31.09
C GLU A 129 24.99 -12.04 -29.95
N ALA A 130 24.13 -12.44 -29.01
CA ALA A 130 24.51 -13.40 -27.99
C ALA A 130 24.78 -14.79 -28.59
N ASP A 131 23.93 -15.27 -29.51
CA ASP A 131 24.13 -16.55 -30.20
C ASP A 131 25.39 -16.52 -31.08
N GLU A 132 25.67 -15.44 -31.80
CA GLU A 132 26.88 -15.29 -32.60
C GLU A 132 28.18 -15.44 -31.74
N ILE A 133 28.14 -15.00 -30.48
CA ILE A 133 29.26 -15.18 -29.54
C ILE A 133 29.40 -16.63 -29.09
N ILE A 134 28.29 -17.30 -28.76
CA ILE A 134 28.34 -18.67 -28.21
C ILE A 134 28.42 -19.74 -29.29
N LYS A 135 28.05 -19.44 -30.54
CA LYS A 135 28.10 -20.38 -31.64
C LYS A 135 29.49 -21.02 -31.85
N PRO A 136 30.60 -20.28 -31.91
CA PRO A 136 31.93 -20.87 -32.00
C PRO A 136 32.26 -21.77 -30.82
N LEU A 137 31.80 -21.43 -29.61
CA LEU A 137 32.03 -22.27 -28.42
C LEU A 137 31.22 -23.57 -28.49
N ARG A 138 30.03 -23.53 -29.08
CA ARG A 138 29.22 -24.71 -29.33
C ARG A 138 29.82 -25.66 -30.35
N GLU A 139 30.44 -25.11 -31.40
CA GLU A 139 31.06 -25.88 -32.50
C GLU A 139 32.49 -26.33 -32.17
N GLY A 140 33.26 -25.48 -31.49
CA GLY A 140 34.69 -25.72 -31.18
C GLY A 140 34.96 -26.35 -29.82
N GLY A 141 33.96 -26.45 -28.98
CA GLY A 141 34.05 -26.97 -27.62
C GLY A 141 34.36 -25.92 -26.57
N VAL A 142 33.89 -26.20 -25.35
CA VAL A 142 34.02 -25.34 -24.16
C VAL A 142 34.90 -26.02 -23.13
N LEU A 143 35.82 -25.25 -22.53
CA LEU A 143 36.69 -25.74 -21.45
C LEU A 143 35.84 -26.27 -20.27
N LEU A 144 36.34 -27.28 -19.58
CA LEU A 144 35.63 -27.93 -18.49
C LEU A 144 35.11 -26.94 -17.44
N GLY A 145 35.96 -25.99 -17.04
CA GLY A 145 35.60 -24.97 -16.05
C GLY A 145 34.46 -24.02 -16.49
N GLN A 146 34.22 -23.89 -17.81
CA GLN A 146 33.22 -22.97 -18.37
C GLN A 146 31.91 -23.67 -18.78
N ARG A 147 31.88 -25.01 -18.76
CA ARG A 147 30.71 -25.77 -19.24
C ARG A 147 29.42 -25.44 -18.52
N SER A 148 29.46 -25.33 -17.21
CA SER A 148 28.26 -25.00 -16.42
C SER A 148 27.67 -23.66 -16.86
N GLN A 149 28.50 -22.62 -16.91
CA GLN A 149 28.07 -21.28 -17.31
C GLN A 149 27.56 -21.25 -18.76
N PHE A 150 28.26 -21.93 -19.67
CA PHE A 150 27.87 -22.01 -21.07
C PHE A 150 26.51 -22.70 -21.23
N PHE A 151 26.29 -23.82 -20.54
CA PHE A 151 25.02 -24.54 -20.66
C PHE A 151 23.86 -23.78 -20.01
N HIS A 152 24.09 -23.10 -18.89
CA HIS A 152 23.09 -22.21 -18.30
C HIS A 152 22.74 -21.05 -19.23
N LEU A 153 23.73 -20.42 -19.86
CA LEU A 153 23.53 -19.36 -20.82
C LEU A 153 22.74 -19.87 -22.04
N GLY A 154 23.16 -21.01 -22.63
CA GLY A 154 22.49 -21.59 -23.79
C GLY A 154 21.02 -21.94 -23.49
N ARG A 155 20.76 -22.60 -22.37
CA ARG A 155 19.40 -22.88 -21.91
C ARG A 155 18.56 -21.60 -21.83
N SER A 156 19.09 -20.54 -21.23
CA SER A 156 18.35 -19.29 -21.05
C SER A 156 18.17 -18.53 -22.37
N LEU A 157 19.21 -18.46 -23.19
CA LEU A 157 19.18 -17.77 -24.49
C LEU A 157 18.16 -18.41 -25.43
N PHE A 158 18.28 -19.74 -25.67
CA PHE A 158 17.38 -20.41 -26.58
C PHE A 158 15.97 -20.54 -26.01
N GLY A 159 15.80 -20.59 -24.70
CA GLY A 159 14.49 -20.50 -24.06
C GLY A 159 13.81 -19.15 -24.36
N LEU A 160 14.52 -18.04 -24.18
CA LEU A 160 13.99 -16.74 -24.54
C LEU A 160 13.75 -16.61 -26.06
N MET A 161 14.65 -17.12 -26.90
CA MET A 161 14.43 -17.13 -28.35
C MET A 161 13.20 -17.94 -28.74
N ALA A 162 12.90 -19.03 -28.05
CA ALA A 162 11.65 -19.81 -28.25
C ALA A 162 10.40 -19.02 -27.83
N ASP A 163 10.48 -18.29 -26.71
CA ASP A 163 9.36 -17.47 -26.22
C ASP A 163 9.02 -16.32 -27.18
N TYR A 164 10.04 -15.74 -27.84
CA TYR A 164 9.90 -14.62 -28.78
C TYR A 164 9.87 -15.05 -30.25
N ALA A 165 9.93 -16.35 -30.56
CA ALA A 165 9.87 -16.85 -31.93
C ALA A 165 8.52 -16.56 -32.58
N VAL A 166 8.54 -16.00 -33.80
CA VAL A 166 7.34 -15.65 -34.56
C VAL A 166 6.72 -16.89 -35.21
N THR A 167 7.54 -17.81 -35.66
CA THR A 167 7.07 -19.03 -36.33
C THR A 167 7.10 -20.25 -35.42
N ALA A 168 6.13 -21.16 -35.64
CA ALA A 168 6.10 -22.42 -34.88
C ALA A 168 7.36 -23.29 -35.14
N GLN A 169 7.95 -23.18 -36.33
CA GLN A 169 9.17 -23.90 -36.67
C GLN A 169 10.38 -23.40 -35.89
N GLU A 170 10.56 -22.09 -35.82
CA GLU A 170 11.64 -21.48 -34.99
C GLU A 170 11.43 -21.79 -33.51
N LYS A 171 10.20 -21.65 -33.02
CA LYS A 171 9.86 -21.98 -31.65
C LYS A 171 10.25 -23.42 -31.30
N ALA A 172 9.90 -24.39 -32.17
CA ALA A 172 10.24 -25.78 -31.96
C ALA A 172 11.75 -26.02 -32.01
N ALA A 173 12.47 -25.38 -32.95
CA ALA A 173 13.91 -25.49 -33.07
C ALA A 173 14.64 -24.95 -31.83
N TYR A 174 14.26 -23.77 -31.34
CA TYR A 174 14.85 -23.19 -30.14
C TYR A 174 14.48 -23.96 -28.86
N ALA A 175 13.24 -24.48 -28.78
CA ALA A 175 12.83 -25.34 -27.66
C ALA A 175 13.67 -26.63 -27.62
N SER A 176 13.94 -27.26 -28.77
CA SER A 176 14.83 -28.42 -28.84
C SER A 176 16.25 -28.10 -28.38
N LEU A 177 16.83 -26.98 -28.85
CA LEU A 177 18.14 -26.54 -28.38
C LEU A 177 18.16 -26.26 -26.87
N THR A 178 17.08 -25.69 -26.34
CA THR A 178 16.94 -25.44 -24.91
C THR A 178 17.00 -26.75 -24.13
N ASP A 179 16.34 -27.79 -24.63
CA ASP A 179 16.37 -29.12 -24.02
C ASP A 179 17.73 -29.80 -24.11
N ASP A 180 18.45 -29.66 -25.23
CA ASP A 180 19.82 -30.15 -25.36
C ASP A 180 20.76 -29.51 -24.31
N PHE A 181 20.56 -28.22 -24.04
CA PHE A 181 21.30 -27.53 -22.97
C PHE A 181 20.88 -27.99 -21.58
N ARG A 182 19.60 -28.24 -21.34
CA ARG A 182 19.10 -28.83 -20.08
C ARG A 182 19.72 -30.20 -19.85
N ASP A 183 19.74 -31.04 -20.86
CA ASP A 183 20.33 -32.38 -20.79
C ASP A 183 21.84 -32.30 -20.51
N SER A 184 22.53 -31.36 -21.17
CA SER A 184 23.93 -31.11 -20.87
C SER A 184 24.18 -30.70 -19.42
N LEU A 185 23.32 -29.84 -18.86
CA LEU A 185 23.38 -29.45 -17.45
C LEU A 185 23.14 -30.63 -16.51
N LEU A 186 22.19 -31.49 -16.84
CA LEU A 186 21.90 -32.71 -16.05
C LEU A 186 23.08 -33.72 -16.05
N THR A 187 23.97 -33.65 -17.04
CA THR A 187 25.19 -34.51 -17.04
C THR A 187 26.30 -33.99 -16.15
N ILE A 188 26.33 -32.69 -15.84
CA ILE A 188 27.42 -32.10 -15.05
C ILE A 188 27.08 -31.93 -13.56
N TYR A 189 25.80 -31.90 -13.24
CA TYR A 189 25.38 -31.85 -11.84
C TYR A 189 25.14 -33.23 -11.27
N GLU A 190 25.53 -33.43 -10.02
CA GLU A 190 25.28 -34.66 -9.30
C GLU A 190 23.77 -34.93 -9.18
N ALA A 191 23.37 -36.15 -9.54
CA ALA A 191 21.97 -36.57 -9.46
C ALA A 191 21.43 -36.41 -8.03
N GLY A 192 20.33 -35.72 -7.89
CA GLY A 192 19.74 -35.43 -6.59
C GLY A 192 20.25 -34.14 -5.92
N SER A 193 21.28 -33.48 -6.45
CA SER A 193 21.66 -32.15 -5.97
C SER A 193 20.55 -31.11 -6.23
N ASN A 194 20.53 -30.03 -5.47
CA ASN A 194 19.52 -28.96 -5.61
C ASN A 194 19.48 -28.39 -7.04
N MET A 195 20.65 -28.20 -7.64
CA MET A 195 20.76 -27.68 -9.00
C MET A 195 20.24 -28.68 -10.04
N TYR A 196 20.62 -29.97 -9.91
CA TYR A 196 20.10 -31.04 -10.76
C TYR A 196 18.58 -31.07 -10.75
N ARG A 197 17.98 -31.12 -9.56
CA ARG A 197 16.51 -31.18 -9.40
C ARG A 197 15.80 -29.96 -9.97
N MET A 198 16.36 -28.78 -9.76
CA MET A 198 15.78 -27.55 -10.31
C MET A 198 15.79 -27.56 -11.85
N ILE A 199 16.89 -27.98 -12.48
CA ILE A 199 16.99 -28.09 -13.95
C ILE A 199 16.07 -29.19 -14.47
N TYR A 200 16.00 -30.35 -13.78
CA TYR A 200 15.13 -31.42 -14.15
C TYR A 200 13.66 -31.04 -14.06
N ALA A 201 13.28 -30.36 -12.99
CA ALA A 201 11.92 -29.83 -12.84
C ALA A 201 11.57 -28.77 -13.88
N ASP A 202 12.53 -27.88 -14.23
CA ASP A 202 12.36 -26.92 -15.33
C ASP A 202 12.12 -27.63 -16.66
N LYS A 203 12.85 -28.73 -16.94
CA LYS A 203 12.61 -29.57 -18.12
C LYS A 203 11.23 -30.23 -18.09
N LEU A 204 10.82 -30.77 -16.95
CA LEU A 204 9.50 -31.37 -16.75
C LEU A 204 8.37 -30.34 -16.99
N ASN A 205 8.53 -29.12 -16.48
CA ASN A 205 7.59 -28.02 -16.72
C ASN A 205 7.47 -27.69 -18.22
N ALA A 206 8.60 -27.59 -18.92
CA ALA A 206 8.61 -27.31 -20.34
C ALA A 206 7.87 -28.38 -21.18
N HIS A 207 7.86 -29.62 -20.70
CA HIS A 207 7.12 -30.74 -21.31
C HIS A 207 5.71 -30.95 -20.76
N GLY A 208 5.16 -30.02 -19.96
CA GLY A 208 3.82 -30.12 -19.39
C GLY A 208 3.68 -31.15 -18.26
N LYS A 209 4.79 -31.71 -17.76
CA LYS A 209 4.82 -32.70 -16.66
C LYS A 209 4.86 -32.05 -15.29
N TYR A 210 3.95 -31.10 -15.05
CA TYR A 210 3.96 -30.23 -13.88
C TYR A 210 3.90 -30.99 -12.55
N ALA A 211 3.09 -32.05 -12.47
CA ALA A 211 2.97 -32.86 -11.26
C ALA A 211 4.27 -33.62 -10.92
N GLU A 212 5.05 -34.00 -11.95
CA GLU A 212 6.35 -34.64 -11.75
C GLU A 212 7.37 -33.59 -11.27
N ALA A 213 7.38 -32.39 -11.87
CA ALA A 213 8.23 -31.27 -11.44
C ALA A 213 8.01 -30.91 -9.96
N LEU A 214 6.74 -30.87 -9.52
CA LEU A 214 6.41 -30.60 -8.12
C LEU A 214 6.89 -31.72 -7.18
N ARG A 215 6.80 -33.00 -7.60
CA ARG A 215 7.33 -34.12 -6.80
C ARG A 215 8.85 -34.03 -6.60
N GLU A 216 9.56 -33.50 -7.57
CA GLU A 216 11.01 -33.28 -7.48
C GLU A 216 11.38 -32.12 -6.55
N LEU A 217 10.60 -31.04 -6.54
CA LEU A 217 10.97 -29.82 -5.81
C LEU A 217 10.39 -29.74 -4.40
N LEU A 218 9.11 -30.04 -4.20
CA LEU A 218 8.44 -29.81 -2.90
C LEU A 218 9.08 -30.46 -1.67
N PRO A 219 9.78 -31.64 -1.78
CA PRO A 219 10.46 -32.22 -0.63
C PRO A 219 11.69 -31.44 -0.13
N PHE A 220 12.11 -30.39 -0.86
CA PHE A 220 13.31 -29.63 -0.55
C PHE A 220 13.02 -28.38 0.26
N THR A 221 13.99 -28.04 1.12
CA THR A 221 14.00 -26.78 1.85
C THR A 221 14.86 -25.76 1.08
N PRO A 222 14.45 -24.51 0.98
CA PRO A 222 15.26 -23.43 0.44
C PRO A 222 16.65 -23.38 1.10
N THR A 223 17.65 -23.01 0.30
CA THR A 223 19.06 -23.07 0.71
C THR A 223 19.50 -21.87 1.53
N GLY A 224 18.72 -20.78 1.51
CA GLY A 224 19.10 -19.48 2.04
C GLY A 224 19.95 -18.64 1.06
N ASP A 225 20.32 -19.20 -0.10
CA ASP A 225 20.83 -18.42 -1.24
C ASP A 225 19.63 -17.75 -1.95
N GLY A 226 19.48 -16.47 -1.75
CA GLY A 226 18.32 -15.74 -2.24
C GLY A 226 18.07 -15.88 -3.74
N ARG A 227 19.14 -15.93 -4.56
CA ARG A 227 19.01 -16.09 -6.03
C ARG A 227 18.59 -17.51 -6.41
N PHE A 228 19.15 -18.50 -5.78
CA PHE A 228 18.75 -19.89 -5.98
C PHE A 228 17.29 -20.08 -5.54
N ASP A 229 16.95 -19.60 -4.35
CA ASP A 229 15.62 -19.73 -3.77
C ASP A 229 14.54 -19.00 -4.59
N ALA A 230 14.87 -17.87 -5.21
CA ALA A 230 13.97 -17.18 -6.14
C ALA A 230 13.64 -18.05 -7.36
N GLY A 231 14.66 -18.63 -8.01
CA GLY A 231 14.47 -19.53 -9.14
C GLY A 231 13.71 -20.81 -8.76
N TYR A 232 14.02 -21.36 -7.60
CA TYR A 232 13.35 -22.54 -7.05
C TYR A 232 11.85 -22.29 -6.83
N HIS A 233 11.49 -21.22 -6.13
CA HIS A 233 10.10 -20.86 -5.89
C HIS A 233 9.38 -20.50 -7.21
N TYR A 234 10.07 -19.83 -8.12
CA TYR A 234 9.53 -19.52 -9.43
C TYR A 234 9.17 -20.78 -10.23
N THR A 235 10.06 -21.78 -10.25
CA THR A 235 9.83 -23.04 -10.98
C THR A 235 8.63 -23.81 -10.42
N ILE A 236 8.44 -23.81 -9.11
CA ILE A 236 7.25 -24.38 -8.45
C ILE A 236 6.00 -23.58 -8.81
N ALA A 237 6.09 -22.25 -8.78
CA ALA A 237 4.97 -21.37 -9.11
C ALA A 237 4.48 -21.58 -10.55
N GLU A 238 5.39 -21.70 -11.52
CA GLU A 238 5.05 -21.99 -12.93
C GLU A 238 4.31 -23.34 -13.05
N ALA A 239 4.76 -24.39 -12.35
CA ALA A 239 4.08 -25.67 -12.36
C ALA A 239 2.63 -25.56 -11.83
N TYR A 240 2.44 -24.91 -10.69
CA TYR A 240 1.10 -24.69 -10.15
C TYR A 240 0.23 -23.81 -11.05
N TYR A 241 0.80 -22.76 -11.62
CA TYR A 241 0.10 -21.88 -12.53
C TYR A 241 -0.47 -22.61 -13.75
N HIS A 242 0.37 -23.43 -14.41
CA HIS A 242 -0.04 -24.21 -15.57
C HIS A 242 -1.00 -25.35 -15.22
N MET A 243 -1.03 -25.82 -13.98
CA MET A 243 -2.04 -26.75 -13.48
C MET A 243 -3.36 -26.07 -13.09
N GLY A 244 -3.48 -24.75 -13.22
CA GLY A 244 -4.65 -23.98 -12.80
C GLY A 244 -4.78 -23.82 -11.27
N ARG A 245 -3.77 -24.19 -10.49
CA ARG A 245 -3.72 -24.06 -9.03
C ARG A 245 -3.22 -22.66 -8.66
N ILE A 246 -4.09 -21.68 -8.88
CA ILE A 246 -3.72 -20.25 -8.85
C ILE A 246 -3.29 -19.78 -7.44
N GLU A 247 -3.90 -20.27 -6.38
CA GLU A 247 -3.55 -19.89 -5.00
C GLU A 247 -2.15 -20.34 -4.62
N GLU A 248 -1.78 -21.57 -4.98
CA GLU A 248 -0.44 -22.07 -4.74
C GLU A 248 0.58 -21.35 -5.65
N ALA A 249 0.21 -21.10 -6.90
CA ALA A 249 1.06 -20.30 -7.79
C ALA A 249 1.31 -18.92 -7.20
N ARG A 250 0.26 -18.24 -6.70
CA ARG A 250 0.35 -16.95 -6.01
C ARG A 250 1.29 -17.02 -4.81
N HIS A 251 1.17 -18.06 -3.99
CA HIS A 251 2.01 -18.27 -2.83
C HIS A 251 3.50 -18.34 -3.23
N TYR A 252 3.83 -19.21 -4.19
CA TYR A 252 5.23 -19.41 -4.60
C TYR A 252 5.80 -18.26 -5.42
N TYR A 253 5.02 -17.57 -6.26
CA TYR A 253 5.47 -16.32 -6.89
C TYR A 253 5.74 -15.23 -5.86
N THR A 254 4.97 -15.18 -4.77
CA THR A 254 5.23 -14.22 -3.69
C THR A 254 6.55 -14.52 -2.99
N LEU A 255 6.84 -15.79 -2.70
CA LEU A 255 8.13 -16.21 -2.14
C LEU A 255 9.29 -15.87 -3.08
N ALA A 256 9.14 -16.19 -4.37
CA ALA A 256 10.14 -15.86 -5.38
C ALA A 256 10.42 -14.36 -5.44
N ALA A 257 9.37 -13.52 -5.45
CA ALA A 257 9.50 -12.07 -5.48
C ALA A 257 10.20 -11.51 -4.22
N ILE A 258 9.91 -12.07 -3.04
CA ILE A 258 10.62 -11.70 -1.80
C ILE A 258 12.11 -12.05 -1.92
N SER A 259 12.43 -13.26 -2.38
CA SER A 259 13.81 -13.71 -2.55
C SER A 259 14.58 -12.87 -3.58
N ASP A 260 13.96 -12.52 -4.71
CA ASP A 260 14.52 -11.62 -5.72
C ASP A 260 14.91 -10.26 -5.12
N MET A 261 13.98 -9.63 -4.37
CA MET A 261 14.22 -8.32 -3.77
C MET A 261 15.32 -8.34 -2.71
N GLN A 262 15.39 -9.40 -1.92
CA GLN A 262 16.41 -9.56 -0.89
C GLN A 262 17.80 -9.84 -1.48
N SER A 263 17.86 -10.31 -2.73
CA SER A 263 19.10 -10.60 -3.47
C SER A 263 19.58 -9.43 -4.33
N ASP A 264 19.08 -8.22 -4.10
CA ASP A 264 19.41 -6.99 -4.87
C ASP A 264 19.14 -7.12 -6.39
N THR A 265 18.25 -8.02 -6.78
CA THR A 265 17.85 -8.20 -8.18
C THR A 265 16.80 -7.15 -8.56
N ARG A 266 16.96 -6.50 -9.73
CA ARG A 266 15.97 -5.55 -10.28
C ARG A 266 15.11 -6.15 -11.41
N GLU A 267 15.37 -7.37 -11.79
CA GLU A 267 14.59 -8.10 -12.81
C GLU A 267 13.49 -8.94 -12.15
N TYR A 268 12.40 -8.29 -11.77
CA TYR A 268 11.31 -8.93 -11.01
C TYR A 268 10.36 -9.73 -11.91
N ILE A 269 10.81 -10.87 -12.43
CA ILE A 269 9.95 -11.76 -13.25
C ILE A 269 8.81 -12.31 -12.40
N ALA A 270 9.11 -12.78 -11.20
CA ALA A 270 8.13 -13.35 -10.28
C ALA A 270 7.10 -12.30 -9.83
N LEU A 271 7.53 -11.07 -9.51
CA LEU A 271 6.63 -10.00 -9.11
C LEU A 271 5.67 -9.60 -10.24
N ARG A 272 6.16 -9.58 -11.49
CA ARG A 272 5.32 -9.32 -12.67
C ARG A 272 4.26 -10.40 -12.85
N LYS A 273 4.65 -11.68 -12.76
CA LYS A 273 3.71 -12.82 -12.84
C LYS A 273 2.67 -12.77 -11.71
N LEU A 274 3.12 -12.47 -10.49
CA LEU A 274 2.24 -12.27 -9.34
C LEU A 274 1.23 -11.14 -9.58
N ALA A 275 1.67 -10.02 -10.15
CA ALA A 275 0.79 -8.90 -10.47
C ALA A 275 -0.30 -9.29 -11.48
N VAL A 276 0.03 -10.12 -12.48
CA VAL A 276 -0.96 -10.65 -13.43
C VAL A 276 -2.01 -11.51 -12.71
N ILE A 277 -1.58 -12.40 -11.83
CA ILE A 277 -2.50 -13.25 -11.04
C ILE A 277 -3.38 -12.38 -10.13
N LEU A 278 -2.82 -11.39 -9.47
CA LEU A 278 -3.57 -10.47 -8.62
C LEU A 278 -4.60 -9.67 -9.42
N PHE A 279 -4.23 -9.24 -10.63
CA PHE A 279 -5.16 -8.58 -11.54
C PHE A 279 -6.32 -9.50 -11.93
N GLN A 280 -6.04 -10.74 -12.32
CA GLN A 280 -7.05 -11.75 -12.68
C GLN A 280 -7.96 -12.11 -11.50
N SER A 281 -7.43 -12.09 -10.26
CA SER A 281 -8.22 -12.29 -9.05
C SER A 281 -8.92 -11.03 -8.56
N GLY A 282 -8.73 -9.88 -9.26
CA GLY A 282 -9.40 -8.61 -9.00
C GLY A 282 -8.71 -7.72 -7.97
N ASP A 283 -7.53 -8.06 -7.47
CA ASP A 283 -6.71 -7.17 -6.65
C ASP A 283 -5.94 -6.18 -7.56
N ILE A 284 -6.70 -5.26 -8.15
CA ILE A 284 -6.19 -4.30 -9.12
C ILE A 284 -5.17 -3.35 -8.47
N ASP A 285 -5.36 -2.99 -7.19
CA ASP A 285 -4.48 -2.04 -6.51
C ASP A 285 -3.07 -2.61 -6.35
N ARG A 286 -2.94 -3.84 -5.84
CA ARG A 286 -1.63 -4.50 -5.73
C ARG A 286 -1.03 -4.80 -7.10
N ALA A 287 -1.83 -5.27 -8.06
CA ALA A 287 -1.38 -5.52 -9.42
C ALA A 287 -0.77 -4.28 -10.05
N TYR A 288 -1.46 -3.15 -9.98
CA TYR A 288 -0.96 -1.87 -10.47
C TYR A 288 0.31 -1.42 -9.75
N HIS A 289 0.32 -1.52 -8.41
CA HIS A 289 1.48 -1.12 -7.61
C HIS A 289 2.71 -1.95 -7.95
N TYR A 290 2.57 -3.27 -8.06
CA TYR A 290 3.69 -4.17 -8.37
C TYR A 290 4.19 -3.98 -9.80
N LEU A 291 3.31 -3.82 -10.79
CA LEU A 291 3.73 -3.54 -12.17
C LEU A 291 4.39 -2.17 -12.30
N THR A 292 3.90 -1.16 -11.57
CA THR A 292 4.53 0.17 -11.53
C THR A 292 5.95 0.08 -10.97
N LEU A 293 6.15 -0.71 -9.92
CA LEU A 293 7.46 -0.97 -9.34
C LEU A 293 8.37 -1.69 -10.34
N CYS A 294 7.88 -2.76 -10.98
CA CYS A 294 8.62 -3.48 -12.01
C CYS A 294 9.03 -2.54 -13.17
N MET A 295 8.13 -1.67 -13.62
CA MET A 295 8.42 -0.71 -14.69
C MET A 295 9.46 0.33 -14.26
N ALA A 296 9.35 0.86 -13.03
CA ALA A 296 10.31 1.83 -12.51
C ALA A 296 11.72 1.23 -12.45
N ASP A 297 11.84 -0.01 -11.98
CA ASP A 297 13.11 -0.71 -11.88
C ASP A 297 13.67 -1.14 -13.22
N ALA A 298 12.84 -1.68 -14.09
CA ALA A 298 13.24 -2.02 -15.46
C ALA A 298 13.77 -0.78 -16.21
N LYS A 299 13.16 0.39 -16.00
CA LYS A 299 13.67 1.67 -16.51
C LYS A 299 14.99 2.09 -15.86
N ALA A 300 15.07 2.00 -14.54
CA ALA A 300 16.27 2.42 -13.79
C ALA A 300 17.50 1.55 -14.13
N CYS A 301 17.31 0.25 -14.39
CA CYS A 301 18.37 -0.65 -14.79
C CYS A 301 18.54 -0.78 -16.30
N ASN A 302 17.76 -0.06 -17.10
CA ASN A 302 17.73 -0.10 -18.56
C ASN A 302 17.46 -1.52 -19.14
N ALA A 303 16.67 -2.33 -18.45
CA ALA A 303 16.30 -3.68 -18.85
C ALA A 303 15.22 -3.66 -19.94
N ARG A 304 15.62 -3.38 -21.19
CA ARG A 304 14.71 -3.16 -22.33
C ARG A 304 13.73 -4.32 -22.55
N LEU A 305 14.23 -5.54 -22.44
CA LEU A 305 13.39 -6.74 -22.57
C LEU A 305 12.29 -6.77 -21.50
N ARG A 306 12.61 -6.45 -20.25
CA ARG A 306 11.63 -6.41 -19.16
C ARG A 306 10.60 -5.30 -19.34
N ILE A 307 11.03 -4.16 -19.88
CA ILE A 307 10.11 -3.07 -20.24
C ILE A 307 9.08 -3.57 -21.26
N LEU A 308 9.53 -4.25 -22.32
CA LEU A 308 8.63 -4.82 -23.34
C LEU A 308 7.63 -5.82 -22.75
N GLU A 309 8.10 -6.76 -21.91
CA GLU A 309 7.23 -7.73 -21.24
C GLU A 309 6.18 -7.09 -20.32
N ILE A 310 6.54 -5.98 -19.68
CA ILE A 310 5.60 -5.25 -18.81
C ILE A 310 4.59 -4.48 -19.66
N LEU A 311 5.01 -3.93 -20.80
CA LEU A 311 4.13 -3.16 -21.69
C LEU A 311 2.95 -3.98 -22.25
N ASP A 312 3.07 -5.30 -22.34
CA ASP A 312 1.96 -6.17 -22.77
C ASP A 312 0.80 -6.17 -21.77
N THR A 313 1.08 -6.03 -20.48
CA THR A 313 0.07 -6.17 -19.41
C THR A 313 -0.24 -4.83 -18.73
N PHE A 314 0.74 -3.95 -18.62
CA PHE A 314 0.64 -2.70 -17.86
C PHE A 314 -0.49 -1.78 -18.34
N PRO A 315 -0.73 -1.58 -19.66
CA PRO A 315 -1.82 -0.71 -20.12
C PRO A 315 -3.19 -1.17 -19.62
N VAL A 316 -3.46 -2.48 -19.69
CA VAL A 316 -4.74 -3.07 -19.27
C VAL A 316 -4.95 -2.91 -17.77
N VAL A 317 -3.92 -3.18 -16.98
CA VAL A 317 -3.98 -3.02 -15.51
C VAL A 317 -4.11 -1.56 -15.13
N ASN A 318 -3.39 -0.67 -15.82
CA ASN A 318 -3.45 0.77 -15.59
C ASN A 318 -4.83 1.34 -15.94
N GLU A 319 -5.43 0.93 -17.05
CA GLU A 319 -6.79 1.33 -17.42
C GLU A 319 -7.79 0.88 -16.36
N ALA A 320 -7.78 -0.40 -15.96
CA ALA A 320 -8.63 -0.92 -14.90
C ALA A 320 -8.43 -0.18 -13.57
N TYR A 321 -7.19 0.19 -13.24
CA TYR A 321 -6.88 0.95 -12.04
C TYR A 321 -7.43 2.38 -12.12
N LEU A 322 -7.25 3.05 -13.25
CA LEU A 322 -7.79 4.40 -13.48
C LEU A 322 -9.31 4.39 -13.47
N GLU A 323 -9.90 3.42 -14.12
CA GLU A 323 -11.31 3.18 -14.05
C GLU A 323 -11.78 3.00 -12.62
N LYS A 324 -11.17 2.11 -11.84
CA LYS A 324 -11.42 1.95 -10.41
C LYS A 324 -11.37 3.28 -9.67
N LYS A 325 -10.33 4.08 -9.90
CA LYS A 325 -10.14 5.42 -9.31
C LYS A 325 -11.29 6.37 -9.65
N GLN A 326 -11.64 6.47 -10.93
CA GLN A 326 -12.72 7.36 -11.36
C GLN A 326 -14.07 6.98 -10.75
N GLN A 327 -14.38 5.69 -10.67
CA GLN A 327 -15.60 5.20 -10.04
C GLN A 327 -15.61 5.51 -8.55
N GLN A 328 -14.53 5.27 -7.87
CA GLN A 328 -14.33 5.70 -6.51
C GLN A 328 -14.63 7.20 -6.38
N GLN A 329 -14.15 8.05 -7.28
CA GLN A 329 -14.40 9.48 -7.31
C GLN A 329 -15.88 9.85 -7.48
N ARG A 330 -16.61 9.22 -8.38
CA ARG A 330 -18.04 9.51 -8.60
C ARG A 330 -18.90 9.21 -7.38
N VAL A 331 -18.68 8.07 -6.71
CA VAL A 331 -19.46 7.68 -5.51
C VAL A 331 -19.27 8.69 -4.39
N ILE A 332 -18.05 9.15 -4.17
CA ILE A 332 -17.77 10.12 -3.11
C ILE A 332 -18.28 11.52 -3.45
N THR A 333 -18.18 11.96 -4.73
CA THR A 333 -18.87 13.19 -5.14
C THR A 333 -20.37 13.07 -4.88
N GLY A 334 -20.97 11.94 -5.20
CA GLY A 334 -22.37 11.67 -4.89
C GLY A 334 -22.69 11.73 -3.40
N VAL A 335 -21.85 11.12 -2.56
CA VAL A 335 -21.99 11.17 -1.08
C VAL A 335 -21.79 12.59 -0.56
N LEU A 336 -20.82 13.36 -1.09
CA LEU A 336 -20.63 14.77 -0.72
C LEU A 336 -21.83 15.63 -1.08
N ILE A 337 -22.37 15.46 -2.28
CA ILE A 337 -23.57 16.17 -2.70
C ILE A 337 -24.73 15.83 -1.77
N ALA A 338 -24.93 14.54 -1.43
CA ALA A 338 -25.95 14.10 -0.51
C ALA A 338 -25.78 14.68 0.90
N ILE A 339 -24.54 14.68 1.43
CA ILE A 339 -24.23 15.31 2.72
C ILE A 339 -24.48 16.82 2.67
N SER A 340 -24.07 17.48 1.58
CA SER A 340 -24.30 18.93 1.40
C SER A 340 -25.78 19.27 1.36
N LEU A 341 -26.60 18.46 0.67
CA LEU A 341 -28.04 18.61 0.63
C LEU A 341 -28.67 18.39 2.01
N LEU A 342 -28.17 17.39 2.77
CA LEU A 342 -28.60 17.12 4.15
C LEU A 342 -28.26 18.30 5.07
N VAL A 343 -27.06 18.87 4.95
CA VAL A 343 -26.65 20.05 5.72
C VAL A 343 -27.53 21.27 5.38
N VAL A 344 -27.80 21.51 4.09
CA VAL A 344 -28.69 22.58 3.66
C VAL A 344 -30.12 22.36 4.19
N SER A 345 -30.63 21.12 4.12
CA SER A 345 -31.93 20.73 4.67
C SER A 345 -31.97 20.94 6.19
N LEU A 346 -30.91 20.58 6.90
CA LEU A 346 -30.80 20.78 8.35
C LEU A 346 -30.77 22.26 8.72
N ILE A 347 -30.00 23.08 7.97
CA ILE A 347 -29.98 24.53 8.13
C ILE A 347 -31.38 25.13 7.91
N PHE A 348 -32.08 24.66 6.86
CA PHE A 348 -33.45 25.11 6.59
C PHE A 348 -34.42 24.67 7.69
N ALA A 349 -34.29 23.43 8.19
CA ALA A 349 -35.09 22.95 9.32
C ALA A 349 -34.82 23.76 10.60
N ILE A 350 -33.53 24.04 10.90
CA ILE A 350 -33.13 24.90 12.02
C ILE A 350 -33.72 26.31 11.87
N PHE A 351 -33.61 26.86 10.66
CA PHE A 351 -34.16 28.19 10.37
C PHE A 351 -35.69 28.21 10.52
N SER A 352 -36.35 27.14 10.06
CA SER A 352 -37.82 26.98 10.21
C SER A 352 -38.24 26.84 11.68
N VAL A 353 -37.48 26.07 12.47
CA VAL A 353 -37.70 25.91 13.92
C VAL A 353 -37.44 27.22 14.66
N LEU A 354 -36.39 27.94 14.31
CA LEU A 354 -36.09 29.25 14.87
C LEU A 354 -37.18 30.29 14.53
N LYS A 355 -37.71 30.23 13.31
CA LYS A 355 -38.83 31.09 12.88
C LYS A 355 -40.12 30.74 13.62
N GLN A 356 -40.43 29.46 13.77
CA GLN A 356 -41.57 28.99 14.57
C GLN A 356 -41.41 29.35 16.05
N LYS A 357 -40.20 29.20 16.61
CA LYS A 357 -39.91 29.61 17.99
C LYS A 357 -40.11 31.10 18.18
N LYS A 358 -39.65 31.91 17.21
CA LYS A 358 -39.86 33.38 17.24
C LYS A 358 -41.34 33.77 17.14
N ALA A 359 -42.08 33.08 16.24
CA ALA A 359 -43.53 33.25 16.12
C ALA A 359 -44.29 32.79 17.38
N LEU A 360 -43.87 31.66 17.96
CA LEU A 360 -44.42 31.15 19.21
C LEU A 360 -44.11 32.06 20.40
N GLN A 361 -42.89 32.60 20.45
CA GLN A 361 -42.54 33.60 21.47
C GLN A 361 -43.37 34.87 21.32
N GLN A 362 -43.61 35.30 20.07
CA GLN A 362 -44.43 36.47 19.81
C GLN A 362 -45.89 36.24 20.20
N ALA A 363 -46.46 35.07 19.85
CA ALA A 363 -47.77 34.65 20.27
C ALA A 363 -47.90 34.49 21.80
N GLN A 364 -46.81 33.97 22.45
CA GLN A 364 -46.76 33.88 23.93
C GLN A 364 -46.64 35.27 24.59
N THR A 365 -45.88 36.19 23.99
CA THR A 365 -45.82 37.58 24.49
C THR A 365 -47.13 38.31 24.29
N ASP A 366 -47.79 38.11 23.14
CA ASP A 366 -49.10 38.71 22.88
C ASP A 366 -50.18 38.15 23.80
N LEU A 367 -50.10 36.80 24.06
CA LEU A 367 -50.99 36.15 25.03
C LEU A 367 -50.72 36.56 26.48
N ALA A 368 -49.42 36.70 26.82
CA ALA A 368 -49.01 37.19 28.14
C ALA A 368 -49.42 38.64 28.36
N TYR A 369 -49.30 39.49 27.29
CA TYR A 369 -49.77 40.86 27.32
C TYR A 369 -51.31 40.95 27.47
N ALA A 370 -52.06 40.12 26.74
CA ALA A 370 -53.50 39.99 26.88
C ALA A 370 -53.91 39.49 28.27
N ASN A 371 -53.19 38.50 28.82
CA ASN A 371 -53.41 38.01 30.18
C ASN A 371 -52.97 39.00 31.26
N SER A 372 -51.91 39.80 31.02
CA SER A 372 -51.47 40.81 31.98
C SER A 372 -52.50 41.94 32.11
N GLN A 373 -53.14 42.33 31.01
CA GLN A 373 -54.25 43.26 31.04
C GLN A 373 -55.46 42.71 31.81
N LEU A 374 -55.65 41.40 31.76
CA LEU A 374 -56.75 40.74 32.51
C LEU A 374 -56.47 40.51 34.01
N ASN A 375 -55.21 40.42 34.33
CA ASN A 375 -54.78 40.08 35.70
C ASN A 375 -54.20 41.24 36.52
N GLU A 376 -54.12 42.46 35.95
CA GLU A 376 -53.51 43.63 36.57
C GLU A 376 -54.14 44.07 37.91
N VAL A 377 -55.32 43.55 38.20
CA VAL A 377 -56.07 43.86 39.45
C VAL A 377 -55.76 42.89 40.62
N ASN A 378 -55.18 41.71 40.34
CA ASN A 378 -54.96 40.68 41.40
C ASN A 378 -53.51 40.34 41.70
N ARG A 379 -52.59 41.22 41.38
CA ARG A 379 -51.30 40.73 41.16
C ARG A 379 -50.09 41.48 41.71
N THR A 380 -49.68 41.52 42.76
CA THR A 380 -48.40 42.24 43.08
C THR A 380 -47.39 41.47 43.94
N LEU A 381 -47.62 40.30 44.38
CA LEU A 381 -46.70 39.69 45.37
C LEU A 381 -46.15 38.27 45.09
N VAL A 382 -46.69 37.53 44.12
CA VAL A 382 -46.23 36.12 43.90
C VAL A 382 -45.31 36.01 42.68
N GLU A 383 -45.29 37.03 41.81
CA GLU A 383 -44.66 36.86 40.48
C GLU A 383 -43.15 37.04 40.43
N TYR A 384 -42.58 37.79 41.35
CA TYR A 384 -41.16 38.11 41.29
C TYR A 384 -40.23 36.91 41.63
N ASN A 385 -40.70 35.95 42.39
CA ASN A 385 -39.87 34.80 42.78
C ASN A 385 -39.95 33.61 41.78
N GLU A 386 -40.98 33.53 40.95
CA GLU A 386 -41.08 32.45 39.94
C GLU A 386 -40.29 32.78 38.67
N GLU A 387 -40.23 34.08 38.30
CA GLU A 387 -39.56 34.53 37.09
C GLU A 387 -38.01 34.27 37.13
N MET A 388 -37.39 34.47 38.29
CA MET A 388 -35.95 34.24 38.45
C MET A 388 -35.56 32.78 38.39
N LYS A 389 -36.41 31.88 38.81
CA LYS A 389 -36.18 30.41 38.73
C LYS A 389 -36.26 29.89 37.31
N ARG A 390 -37.12 30.47 36.48
CA ARG A 390 -37.31 30.09 35.09
C ARG A 390 -36.16 30.48 34.18
N GLN A 391 -35.58 31.67 34.38
CA GLN A 391 -34.47 32.13 33.56
C GLN A 391 -33.17 31.32 33.77
N ASN A 392 -32.91 30.90 34.99
CA ASN A 392 -31.77 30.06 35.31
C ASN A 392 -31.86 28.63 34.73
N GLN A 393 -33.06 28.08 34.61
CA GLN A 393 -33.26 26.77 33.96
C GLN A 393 -33.07 26.85 32.44
N LEU A 394 -33.60 27.90 31.80
CA LEU A 394 -33.48 28.05 30.33
C LEU A 394 -32.03 28.22 29.86
N ILE A 395 -31.20 28.90 30.64
CA ILE A 395 -29.77 29.10 30.32
C ILE A 395 -29.01 27.77 30.41
N THR A 396 -29.36 26.91 31.37
CA THR A 396 -28.71 25.61 31.56
C THR A 396 -29.10 24.61 30.46
N GLU A 397 -30.39 24.59 30.06
CA GLU A 397 -30.87 23.70 29.01
C GLU A 397 -30.36 24.08 27.61
N THR A 398 -30.21 25.39 27.31
CA THR A 398 -29.68 25.86 26.01
C THR A 398 -28.20 25.50 25.83
N SER A 399 -27.44 25.47 26.92
CA SER A 399 -26.03 25.07 26.90
C SER A 399 -25.87 23.55 26.68
N TYR A 400 -26.74 22.75 27.28
CA TYR A 400 -26.75 21.28 27.16
C TYR A 400 -27.15 20.83 25.74
N LEU A 401 -28.13 21.51 25.13
CA LEU A 401 -28.56 21.21 23.77
C LEU A 401 -27.47 21.49 22.72
N LYS A 402 -26.68 22.54 22.89
CA LYS A 402 -25.54 22.84 22.00
C LYS A 402 -24.50 21.73 22.02
N GLU A 403 -24.16 21.22 23.19
CA GLU A 403 -23.16 20.14 23.34
C GLU A 403 -23.71 18.80 22.79
N ALA A 404 -24.98 18.49 23.00
CA ALA A 404 -25.62 17.28 22.49
C ALA A 404 -25.71 17.25 20.96
N TYR A 405 -25.99 18.41 20.31
CA TYR A 405 -26.08 18.53 18.85
C TYR A 405 -24.74 18.26 18.17
N ILE A 406 -23.65 18.74 18.76
CA ILE A 406 -22.30 18.54 18.23
C ILE A 406 -21.90 17.08 18.33
N THR A 407 -22.23 16.45 19.44
CA THR A 407 -21.94 15.02 19.66
C THR A 407 -22.71 14.14 18.66
N GLN A 408 -23.96 14.47 18.40
CA GLN A 408 -24.82 13.73 17.44
C GLN A 408 -24.33 13.92 15.98
N TYR A 409 -23.85 15.12 15.62
CA TYR A 409 -23.27 15.37 14.30
C TYR A 409 -21.97 14.60 14.09
N MET A 410 -21.15 14.52 15.13
CA MET A 410 -19.90 13.76 15.12
C MET A 410 -20.16 12.25 14.99
N ASP A 411 -21.17 11.71 15.68
CA ASP A 411 -21.57 10.31 15.55
C ASP A 411 -22.12 9.99 14.15
N GLN A 412 -22.87 10.90 13.53
CA GLN A 412 -23.34 10.73 12.14
C GLN A 412 -22.18 10.71 11.14
N CYS A 413 -21.24 11.61 11.28
CA CYS A 413 -20.05 11.62 10.42
C CYS A 413 -19.23 10.33 10.59
N SER A 414 -19.09 9.83 11.80
CA SER A 414 -18.43 8.56 12.08
C SER A 414 -19.14 7.37 11.42
N THR A 415 -20.46 7.36 11.46
CA THR A 415 -21.30 6.30 10.86
C THR A 415 -21.21 6.29 9.32
N TYR A 416 -21.07 7.47 8.69
CA TYR A 416 -20.83 7.56 7.25
C TYR A 416 -19.45 7.01 6.86
N LEU A 417 -18.44 7.26 7.66
CA LEU A 417 -17.09 6.72 7.46
C LEU A 417 -17.09 5.18 7.61
N GLU A 418 -17.86 4.63 8.56
CA GLU A 418 -18.04 3.18 8.70
C GLU A 418 -18.79 2.56 7.52
N LYS A 419 -19.77 3.25 6.96
CA LYS A 419 -20.47 2.79 5.74
C LYS A 419 -19.55 2.72 4.53
N MET A 420 -18.65 3.68 4.40
CA MET A 420 -17.62 3.67 3.36
C MET A 420 -16.62 2.52 3.54
N GLU A 421 -16.22 2.21 4.77
CA GLU A 421 -15.38 1.04 5.05
C GLU A 421 -16.10 -0.29 4.80
N SER A 422 -17.38 -0.37 5.13
CA SER A 422 -18.19 -1.57 4.88
C SER A 422 -18.44 -1.77 3.38
N PHE A 423 -18.57 -0.70 2.62
CA PHE A 423 -18.66 -0.75 1.16
C PHE A 423 -17.36 -1.23 0.52
N ARG A 424 -16.20 -0.77 1.01
CA ARG A 424 -14.87 -1.29 0.63
C ARG A 424 -14.74 -2.78 0.92
N LYS A 425 -15.36 -3.24 2.01
CA LYS A 425 -15.40 -4.65 2.41
C LYS A 425 -16.32 -5.49 1.50
N ARG A 426 -17.42 -4.90 1.05
CA ARG A 426 -18.37 -5.51 0.10
C ARG A 426 -17.77 -5.66 -1.31
N LEU A 427 -16.99 -4.68 -1.74
CA LEU A 427 -16.24 -4.77 -2.98
C LEU A 427 -15.20 -5.91 -2.94
N ARG A 428 -14.53 -6.11 -1.80
CA ARG A 428 -13.65 -7.27 -1.61
C ARG A 428 -14.39 -8.60 -1.74
N GLN A 429 -15.64 -8.68 -1.29
CA GLN A 429 -16.48 -9.88 -1.40
C GLN A 429 -16.95 -10.15 -2.84
N LEU A 430 -17.27 -9.13 -3.60
CA LEU A 430 -17.57 -9.25 -5.04
C LEU A 430 -16.35 -9.71 -5.84
N LEU A 431 -15.16 -9.34 -5.39
CA LEU A 431 -13.87 -9.76 -5.88
C LEU A 431 -13.63 -11.27 -5.71
N SER A 432 -13.93 -11.80 -4.51
CA SER A 432 -13.79 -13.23 -4.23
C SER A 432 -14.82 -14.10 -4.95
N ALA A 433 -15.89 -13.50 -5.45
CA ALA A 433 -16.96 -14.19 -6.20
C ALA A 433 -16.74 -14.23 -7.73
N GLY A 434 -15.60 -13.73 -8.24
CA GLY A 434 -15.23 -13.84 -9.66
C GLY A 434 -16.04 -12.96 -10.63
N LYS A 435 -16.81 -11.99 -10.14
CA LYS A 435 -17.71 -11.14 -10.93
C LYS A 435 -17.00 -9.91 -11.52
N THR A 436 -16.06 -10.14 -12.40
CA THR A 436 -15.09 -9.15 -12.91
C THR A 436 -15.73 -7.93 -13.60
N LYS A 437 -16.85 -8.10 -14.29
CA LYS A 437 -17.54 -6.99 -14.95
C LYS A 437 -18.27 -6.06 -13.96
N GLU A 438 -18.90 -6.64 -12.96
CA GLU A 438 -19.58 -5.87 -11.90
C GLU A 438 -18.57 -5.16 -10.98
N ILE A 439 -17.40 -5.72 -10.83
CA ILE A 439 -16.28 -5.15 -10.09
C ILE A 439 -15.61 -4.02 -10.86
N GLN A 440 -15.36 -4.20 -12.15
CA GLN A 440 -14.83 -3.14 -13.00
C GLN A 440 -15.73 -1.91 -13.00
N GLN A 441 -17.03 -2.10 -13.03
CA GLN A 441 -18.00 -1.02 -12.89
C GLN A 441 -18.04 -0.40 -11.48
N ALA A 442 -17.83 -1.18 -10.43
CA ALA A 442 -17.81 -0.71 -9.04
C ALA A 442 -16.49 -0.09 -8.57
N LEU A 443 -15.40 -0.31 -9.24
CA LEU A 443 -14.05 0.02 -8.78
C LEU A 443 -13.42 1.26 -9.43
N THR A 444 -13.97 1.69 -10.57
CA THR A 444 -13.40 2.78 -11.35
C THR A 444 -13.54 4.15 -10.71
N SER A 445 -14.39 4.30 -9.72
CA SER A 445 -14.78 5.62 -9.23
C SER A 445 -14.22 6.03 -7.85
N TYR A 446 -13.43 5.25 -7.15
CA TYR A 446 -13.30 5.44 -5.67
C TYR A 446 -11.97 5.89 -5.04
N ASN A 447 -10.85 6.05 -5.65
CA ASN A 447 -9.58 6.21 -4.90
C ASN A 447 -8.86 7.58 -4.86
N GLN A 448 -9.22 8.54 -5.68
CA GLN A 448 -8.57 9.88 -5.60
C GLN A 448 -9.33 10.88 -4.73
N GLU A 449 -10.56 10.59 -4.46
CA GLU A 449 -11.47 11.47 -3.72
C GLU A 449 -11.46 11.23 -2.20
N VAL A 450 -11.19 10.01 -1.73
CA VAL A 450 -11.14 9.71 -0.27
C VAL A 450 -10.09 10.54 0.46
N GLU A 451 -8.94 10.77 -0.15
CA GLU A 451 -7.90 11.60 0.50
C GLU A 451 -8.26 13.08 0.51
N THR A 452 -8.84 13.57 -0.58
CA THR A 452 -9.28 14.97 -0.67
C THR A 452 -10.43 15.25 0.29
N GLU A 453 -11.38 14.32 0.39
CA GLU A 453 -12.52 14.41 1.31
C GLU A 453 -12.15 14.30 2.76
N LEU A 454 -11.22 13.42 3.07
CA LEU A 454 -10.72 13.32 4.42
C LEU A 454 -10.06 14.62 4.86
N ALA A 455 -9.36 15.28 3.93
CA ALA A 455 -8.77 16.59 4.17
C ALA A 455 -9.86 17.67 4.35
N GLU A 456 -10.89 17.68 3.50
CA GLU A 456 -12.03 18.61 3.61
C GLU A 456 -12.86 18.33 4.87
N PHE A 457 -13.07 17.07 5.23
CA PHE A 457 -13.72 16.70 6.48
C PHE A 457 -12.97 17.23 7.69
N TYR A 458 -11.63 17.07 7.71
CA TYR A 458 -10.84 17.58 8.81
C TYR A 458 -10.80 19.10 8.83
N ASP A 459 -10.78 19.77 7.69
CA ASP A 459 -10.85 21.24 7.65
C ASP A 459 -12.21 21.77 8.12
N SER A 460 -13.29 21.11 7.74
CA SER A 460 -14.64 21.39 8.23
C SER A 460 -14.77 21.16 9.74
N PHE A 461 -14.22 20.04 10.23
CA PHE A 461 -14.15 19.76 11.65
C PHE A 461 -13.36 20.84 12.40
N ASP A 462 -12.15 21.13 11.92
CA ASP A 462 -11.27 22.14 12.53
C ASP A 462 -11.96 23.51 12.58
N THR A 463 -12.62 23.90 11.48
CA THR A 463 -13.35 25.17 11.39
C THR A 463 -14.48 25.23 12.40
N THR A 464 -15.30 24.18 12.43
CA THR A 464 -16.45 24.10 13.34
C THR A 464 -15.98 24.08 14.79
N PHE A 465 -14.93 23.32 15.08
CA PHE A 465 -14.38 23.22 16.42
C PHE A 465 -13.79 24.55 16.92
N ILE A 466 -12.99 25.22 16.08
CA ILE A 466 -12.39 26.52 16.45
C ILE A 466 -13.46 27.61 16.57
N ASN A 467 -14.50 27.58 15.74
CA ASN A 467 -15.63 28.51 15.91
C ASN A 467 -16.35 28.32 17.25
N LEU A 468 -16.39 27.10 17.77
CA LEU A 468 -16.98 26.79 19.07
C LEU A 468 -16.03 27.10 20.24
N PHE A 469 -14.75 26.92 20.02
CA PHE A 469 -13.71 27.10 21.01
C PHE A 469 -12.57 27.96 20.44
N PRO A 470 -12.80 29.28 20.25
CA PRO A 470 -11.84 30.15 19.55
C PRO A 470 -10.45 30.20 20.21
N THR A 471 -10.40 30.07 21.54
CA THR A 471 -9.14 30.12 22.32
C THR A 471 -8.54 28.74 22.56
N PHE A 472 -9.11 27.66 21.98
CA PHE A 472 -8.71 26.29 22.32
C PHE A 472 -7.21 26.03 22.16
N VAL A 473 -6.60 26.51 21.06
CA VAL A 473 -5.18 26.28 20.78
C VAL A 473 -4.28 27.00 21.79
N GLU A 474 -4.64 28.22 22.13
CA GLU A 474 -3.94 29.03 23.11
C GLU A 474 -4.07 28.43 24.51
N ASP A 475 -5.29 28.09 24.91
CA ASP A 475 -5.59 27.46 26.19
C ASP A 475 -4.92 26.08 26.33
N PHE A 476 -4.92 25.30 25.26
CA PHE A 476 -4.24 23.99 25.22
C PHE A 476 -2.73 24.16 25.38
N ASN A 477 -2.13 25.10 24.63
CA ASN A 477 -0.70 25.39 24.74
C ASN A 477 -0.32 25.93 26.12
N ALA A 478 -1.20 26.64 26.81
CA ALA A 478 -0.97 27.10 28.19
C ALA A 478 -0.89 25.91 29.20
N LEU A 479 -1.48 24.76 28.88
CA LEU A 479 -1.38 23.53 29.68
C LEU A 479 -0.05 22.78 29.44
N LEU A 480 0.71 23.14 28.42
CA LEU A 480 1.97 22.51 28.05
C LEU A 480 3.17 23.33 28.51
N ARG A 481 4.34 22.67 28.63
CA ARG A 481 5.61 23.35 28.86
C ARG A 481 6.02 24.17 27.63
N GLU A 482 6.82 25.21 27.80
CA GLU A 482 7.23 26.11 26.69
C GLU A 482 7.94 25.35 25.55
N ASP A 483 8.77 24.37 25.89
CA ASP A 483 9.48 23.51 24.94
C ASP A 483 8.57 22.43 24.29
N GLY A 484 7.37 22.27 24.81
CA GLY A 484 6.40 21.27 24.40
C GLY A 484 5.20 21.80 23.65
N GLN A 485 5.09 23.12 23.45
CA GLN A 485 3.94 23.74 22.79
C GLN A 485 3.78 23.31 21.34
N VAL A 486 2.55 23.18 20.91
CA VAL A 486 2.20 22.78 19.55
C VAL A 486 2.23 24.02 18.64
N GLN A 487 3.13 24.01 17.65
CA GLN A 487 3.17 25.04 16.63
C GLN A 487 2.41 24.57 15.39
N LEU A 488 1.54 25.41 14.90
CA LEU A 488 0.78 25.19 13.67
C LEU A 488 1.49 25.80 12.47
N LYS A 489 1.39 25.14 11.33
CA LYS A 489 1.88 25.72 10.07
C LYS A 489 0.99 26.89 9.63
N PRO A 490 1.50 27.84 8.85
CA PRO A 490 0.68 28.93 8.32
C PRO A 490 -0.56 28.38 7.60
N GLY A 491 -1.76 28.84 8.02
CA GLY A 491 -3.04 28.41 7.46
C GLY A 491 -3.63 27.12 8.06
N GLN A 492 -2.95 26.43 8.92
CA GLN A 492 -3.44 25.24 9.59
C GLN A 492 -4.20 25.61 10.88
N LYS A 493 -5.47 25.18 11.01
CA LYS A 493 -6.33 25.45 12.16
C LYS A 493 -6.04 24.50 13.32
N LEU A 494 -5.95 23.20 13.02
CA LEU A 494 -5.55 22.15 13.97
C LEU A 494 -4.61 21.16 13.26
N ASN A 495 -3.63 20.64 13.98
CA ASN A 495 -2.86 19.49 13.55
C ASN A 495 -3.48 18.21 14.13
N THR A 496 -2.93 17.05 13.78
CA THR A 496 -3.43 15.75 14.25
C THR A 496 -3.43 15.65 15.77
N GLU A 497 -2.41 16.18 16.43
CA GLU A 497 -2.29 16.18 17.89
C GLU A 497 -3.42 16.98 18.53
N LEU A 498 -3.65 18.19 18.03
CA LEU A 498 -4.72 19.05 18.51
C LEU A 498 -6.11 18.49 18.22
N ARG A 499 -6.31 17.81 17.07
CA ARG A 499 -7.59 17.13 16.79
C ARG A 499 -7.89 16.02 17.77
N VAL A 500 -6.89 15.26 18.23
CA VAL A 500 -7.07 14.27 19.30
C VAL A 500 -7.62 14.93 20.56
N PHE A 501 -7.03 16.05 20.96
CA PHE A 501 -7.45 16.76 22.17
C PHE A 501 -8.72 17.60 21.96
N ALA A 502 -9.00 18.04 20.74
CA ALA A 502 -10.28 18.62 20.37
C ALA A 502 -11.43 17.60 20.54
N LEU A 503 -11.22 16.35 20.14
CA LEU A 503 -12.17 15.26 20.35
C LEU A 503 -12.36 14.97 21.84
N ILE A 504 -11.27 14.94 22.61
CA ILE A 504 -11.34 14.80 24.09
C ILE A 504 -12.11 15.96 24.69
N ARG A 505 -11.89 17.21 24.22
CA ARG A 505 -12.66 18.38 24.66
C ARG A 505 -14.16 18.23 24.38
N LEU A 506 -14.51 17.60 23.26
CA LEU A 506 -15.91 17.27 22.92
C LEU A 506 -16.46 16.08 23.71
N GLY A 507 -15.69 15.50 24.63
CA GLY A 507 -16.10 14.35 25.46
C GLY A 507 -15.80 12.98 24.84
N ILE A 508 -15.15 12.92 23.68
CA ILE A 508 -14.73 11.67 23.04
C ILE A 508 -13.38 11.26 23.62
N THR A 509 -13.40 10.54 24.74
CA THR A 509 -12.16 10.13 25.46
C THR A 509 -11.67 8.74 25.10
N ASP A 510 -12.50 7.94 24.47
CA ASP A 510 -12.15 6.58 24.04
C ASP A 510 -11.15 6.61 22.88
N SER A 511 -9.98 5.99 23.08
CA SER A 511 -8.90 5.98 22.10
C SER A 511 -9.27 5.23 20.82
N THR A 512 -10.15 4.24 20.89
CA THR A 512 -10.61 3.49 19.73
C THR A 512 -11.52 4.36 18.87
N LYS A 513 -12.42 5.12 19.49
CA LYS A 513 -13.28 6.10 18.81
C LYS A 513 -12.45 7.21 18.15
N ILE A 514 -11.46 7.75 18.87
CA ILE A 514 -10.56 8.78 18.33
C ILE A 514 -9.74 8.23 17.16
N ALA A 515 -9.19 7.02 17.29
CA ALA A 515 -8.44 6.35 16.24
C ALA A 515 -9.28 6.14 14.98
N HIS A 516 -10.50 5.70 15.18
CA HIS A 516 -11.47 5.49 14.10
C HIS A 516 -11.81 6.81 13.39
N PHE A 517 -12.07 7.85 14.16
CA PHE A 517 -12.39 9.19 13.64
C PHE A 517 -11.23 9.80 12.84
N LEU A 518 -10.02 9.71 13.36
CA LEU A 518 -8.82 10.27 12.74
C LEU A 518 -8.15 9.31 11.73
N ARG A 519 -8.70 8.10 11.54
CA ARG A 519 -8.14 7.05 10.66
C ARG A 519 -6.70 6.66 10.97
N TYR A 520 -6.34 6.71 12.23
CA TYR A 520 -5.07 6.21 12.71
C TYR A 520 -5.23 4.87 13.44
N SER A 521 -4.12 4.16 13.64
CA SER A 521 -4.14 3.00 14.53
C SER A 521 -4.40 3.46 15.97
N VAL A 522 -5.04 2.60 16.77
CA VAL A 522 -5.27 2.86 18.19
C VAL A 522 -3.94 3.13 18.90
N THR A 523 -2.89 2.40 18.52
CA THR A 523 -1.53 2.59 18.99
C THR A 523 -1.00 4.00 18.69
N THR A 524 -1.30 4.53 17.49
CA THR A 524 -0.90 5.89 17.10
C THR A 524 -1.58 6.93 17.99
N ILE A 525 -2.85 6.77 18.30
CA ILE A 525 -3.58 7.68 19.19
C ILE A 525 -3.01 7.62 20.61
N TYR A 526 -2.73 6.41 21.12
CA TYR A 526 -2.05 6.26 22.41
C TYR A 526 -0.70 6.99 22.44
N ASN A 527 0.08 6.91 21.35
CA ASN A 527 1.35 7.60 21.24
C ASN A 527 1.17 9.13 21.27
N TYR A 528 0.18 9.68 20.57
CA TYR A 528 -0.13 11.10 20.61
C TYR A 528 -0.55 11.55 22.01
N ARG A 529 -1.46 10.82 22.67
CA ARG A 529 -1.91 11.12 24.02
C ARG A 529 -0.75 11.07 25.02
N THR A 530 0.04 10.00 24.98
CA THR A 530 1.20 9.82 25.86
C THR A 530 2.23 10.92 25.63
N ARG A 531 2.52 11.27 24.38
CA ARG A 531 3.46 12.34 24.04
C ARG A 531 3.01 13.68 24.59
N MET A 532 1.73 14.03 24.47
CA MET A 532 1.21 15.29 24.98
C MET A 532 1.13 15.30 26.51
N ARG A 533 0.73 14.19 27.14
CA ARG A 533 0.78 14.06 28.60
C ARG A 533 2.20 14.28 29.13
N ASN A 534 3.21 13.75 28.43
CA ASN A 534 4.62 13.96 28.84
C ASN A 534 5.09 15.41 28.66
N ARG A 535 4.38 16.23 27.87
CA ARG A 535 4.64 17.67 27.66
C ARG A 535 3.78 18.55 28.56
N ALA A 536 2.89 17.99 29.36
CA ALA A 536 2.05 18.75 30.28
C ALA A 536 2.89 19.56 31.27
N ARG A 537 2.43 20.78 31.55
CA ARG A 537 3.04 21.69 32.54
C ARG A 537 2.75 21.23 33.99
N GLY A 538 1.59 20.61 34.23
CA GLY A 538 1.14 20.07 35.48
C GLY A 538 1.23 18.54 35.56
N ASP A 539 0.33 17.93 36.33
CA ASP A 539 0.21 16.48 36.39
C ASP A 539 -0.20 15.93 35.02
N ARG A 540 0.61 15.01 34.51
CA ARG A 540 0.41 14.37 33.19
C ARG A 540 -0.93 13.65 33.10
N ASP A 541 -1.44 13.09 34.18
CA ASP A 541 -2.67 12.30 34.19
C ASP A 541 -3.93 13.19 34.32
N GLU A 542 -3.78 14.45 34.71
CA GLU A 542 -4.83 15.44 34.75
C GLU A 542 -5.00 16.26 33.46
N LEU A 543 -4.05 16.18 32.50
CA LEU A 543 -4.08 16.98 31.28
C LEU A 543 -5.43 16.86 30.54
N GLU A 544 -5.94 15.66 30.37
CA GLU A 544 -7.18 15.43 29.62
C GLU A 544 -8.42 15.98 30.34
N LYS A 545 -8.43 15.93 31.67
CA LYS A 545 -9.49 16.58 32.45
C LYS A 545 -9.42 18.10 32.31
N GLN A 546 -8.21 18.67 32.33
CA GLN A 546 -8.02 20.10 32.11
C GLN A 546 -8.47 20.54 30.72
N VAL A 547 -8.17 19.73 29.71
CA VAL A 547 -8.63 19.98 28.34
C VAL A 547 -10.16 19.96 28.25
N MET A 548 -10.85 19.06 28.94
CA MET A 548 -12.32 19.02 28.98
C MET A 548 -12.94 20.27 29.63
N GLU A 549 -12.17 21.03 30.40
CA GLU A 549 -12.62 22.28 31.03
C GLU A 549 -12.34 23.52 30.19
N ILE A 550 -11.54 23.44 29.10
CA ILE A 550 -11.26 24.56 28.21
C ILE A 550 -12.58 25.16 27.68
N GLY A 551 -12.75 26.47 27.80
CA GLY A 551 -13.94 27.20 27.36
C GLY A 551 -15.17 27.06 28.27
N LYS A 552 -15.18 26.20 29.30
CA LYS A 552 -16.29 26.14 30.27
C LYS A 552 -16.32 27.36 31.21
N LYS A 553 -15.18 27.97 31.45
CA LYS A 553 -15.08 29.18 32.30
C LYS A 553 -15.61 30.44 31.59
N ALA A 554 -15.52 30.52 30.28
CA ALA A 554 -16.07 31.63 29.51
C ALA A 554 -17.61 31.68 29.56
N LEU A 555 -18.26 30.52 29.75
CA LEU A 555 -19.71 30.41 29.91
C LEU A 555 -20.20 30.75 31.33
N LYS A 556 -19.30 30.76 32.32
CA LYS A 556 -19.65 31.13 33.71
C LYS A 556 -19.36 32.60 34.07
N GLY A 557 -18.70 33.34 33.18
CA GLY A 557 -18.24 34.70 33.42
C GLY A 557 -18.94 35.81 32.65
N ALA A 558 -19.86 35.47 31.76
CA ALA A 558 -20.64 36.47 31.03
C ALA A 558 -21.78 36.97 31.93
N ASN A 559 -21.51 38.03 32.70
CA ASN A 559 -22.58 38.84 33.28
C ASN A 559 -23.42 39.39 32.15
N PRO A 560 -24.76 39.38 32.24
CA PRO A 560 -25.61 40.05 31.26
C PRO A 560 -25.37 41.57 31.31
N PRO A 561 -25.35 42.26 30.17
CA PRO A 561 -25.33 43.71 30.16
C PRO A 561 -26.59 44.23 30.83
N GLN A 562 -26.41 45.30 31.64
CA GLN A 562 -27.46 46.05 32.33
C GLN A 562 -28.49 46.62 31.35
#